data_606d78cd3fad014cc8dc25b3c84eb443
#
_entry.id   606d78cd3fad014cc8dc25b3c84eb443
#
_cell.length_a   1.000
_cell.length_b   1.000
_cell.length_c   1.000
_cell.angle_alpha   90.00
_cell.angle_beta   90.00
_cell.angle_gamma   90.00
#
_symmetry.space_group_name_H-M   'P 1'
#
loop_
_entity.id
_entity.type
_entity.pdbx_description
1 polymer ?
#
loop_
_entity_poly.entity_id
_entity_poly.type
_entity_poly.pdbx_seq_one_letter_code
_entity_poly.pdbx_strand_id
1 'polypeptide(L)'
;MTKPQNTSNMKKIRNPYIGLEEQGYNCFACCPDNPFGLKMEFYEDGDDVVCHWNPHDNFQGWLKTLHGGIQSTLMDEVGGWLVNRKLQTAGQTTSLAMRYRKPVPTGEGIVIEIRGRIKEMKRNLAFIEATLSHDGNVCSTCEMVYYCFPKDVSAEKFFFRGCELEEE
;
A
#
# COMPACT_ATOMS: atom_id res chain seq x y z
N MET A 1 -28.23 6.74 -2.87
CA MET A 1 -27.41 7.97 -2.71
C MET A 1 -26.36 7.66 -1.66
N THR A 2 -25.20 7.23 -2.07
CA THR A 2 -24.04 7.01 -1.19
C THR A 2 -23.45 8.37 -0.82
N LYS A 3 -23.39 8.66 0.48
CA LYS A 3 -22.72 9.86 1.01
C LYS A 3 -21.26 9.84 0.52
N PRO A 4 -20.68 10.95 0.03
CA PRO A 4 -19.27 11.02 -0.22
C PRO A 4 -18.56 10.77 1.11
N GLN A 5 -17.65 9.80 1.11
CA GLN A 5 -16.75 9.60 2.24
C GLN A 5 -15.98 10.90 2.45
N ASN A 6 -16.00 11.38 3.67
CA ASN A 6 -15.37 12.62 4.08
C ASN A 6 -13.85 12.47 3.96
N THR A 7 -13.29 12.86 2.82
CA THR A 7 -11.85 12.84 2.54
C THR A 7 -11.09 13.95 3.28
N SER A 8 -11.78 14.77 4.10
CA SER A 8 -11.25 16.00 4.68
C SER A 8 -10.17 15.82 5.77
N ASN A 9 -9.88 14.58 6.22
CA ASN A 9 -8.89 14.30 7.25
C ASN A 9 -7.71 13.44 6.79
N MET A 10 -7.68 12.98 5.52
CA MET A 10 -6.57 12.21 5.00
C MET A 10 -5.41 13.13 4.62
N LYS A 11 -4.21 12.76 5.08
CA LYS A 11 -2.98 13.52 4.80
C LYS A 11 -2.06 12.70 3.91
N LYS A 12 -1.58 13.31 2.84
CA LYS A 12 -0.68 12.62 1.90
C LYS A 12 0.64 12.29 2.58
N ILE A 13 1.10 11.06 2.40
CA ILE A 13 2.39 10.59 2.89
C ILE A 13 3.43 10.87 1.82
N ARG A 14 4.54 11.52 2.20
CA ARG A 14 5.67 11.71 1.31
C ARG A 14 6.36 10.39 1.05
N ASN A 15 6.63 10.08 -0.21
CA ASN A 15 7.38 8.88 -0.56
C ASN A 15 8.82 8.99 -0.04
N PRO A 16 9.22 8.15 0.94
CA PRO A 16 10.53 8.27 1.59
C PRO A 16 11.71 7.85 0.71
N TYR A 17 11.45 7.27 -0.46
CA TYR A 17 12.47 6.75 -1.36
C TYR A 17 12.75 7.66 -2.56
N ILE A 18 12.02 8.74 -2.74
CA ILE A 18 12.31 9.75 -3.77
C ILE A 18 13.69 10.36 -3.48
N GLY A 19 14.51 10.42 -4.50
CA GLY A 19 15.90 10.86 -4.40
C GLY A 19 16.92 9.71 -4.23
N LEU A 20 16.45 8.47 -4.20
CA LEU A 20 17.28 7.27 -4.09
C LEU A 20 17.43 6.52 -5.43
N GLU A 21 17.20 7.19 -6.55
CA GLU A 21 17.28 6.60 -7.89
C GLU A 21 18.69 6.11 -8.20
N GLU A 22 19.73 6.86 -7.78
CA GLU A 22 21.13 6.44 -7.94
C GLU A 22 21.50 5.21 -7.10
N GLN A 23 20.78 4.98 -5.98
CA GLN A 23 20.90 3.79 -5.16
C GLN A 23 20.07 2.62 -5.70
N GLY A 24 19.35 2.83 -6.81
CA GLY A 24 18.57 1.81 -7.50
C GLY A 24 17.09 1.79 -7.16
N TYR A 25 16.53 2.84 -6.54
CA TYR A 25 15.10 2.90 -6.27
C TYR A 25 14.30 2.85 -7.58
N ASN A 26 13.54 1.79 -7.76
CA ASN A 26 12.66 1.57 -8.90
C ASN A 26 11.51 0.62 -8.53
N CYS A 27 10.88 0.86 -7.39
CA CYS A 27 9.81 -0.01 -6.89
C CYS A 27 8.68 -0.15 -7.92
N PHE A 28 8.29 -1.39 -8.18
CA PHE A 28 7.17 -1.70 -9.09
C PHE A 28 5.84 -1.09 -8.62
N ALA A 29 5.61 -1.03 -7.32
CA ALA A 29 4.35 -0.56 -6.77
C ALA A 29 4.29 0.97 -6.61
N CYS A 30 5.35 1.63 -6.09
CA CYS A 30 5.26 3.02 -5.67
C CYS A 30 6.25 3.99 -6.33
N CYS A 31 7.20 3.52 -7.15
CA CYS A 31 8.10 4.43 -7.86
C CYS A 31 7.35 5.14 -9.00
N PRO A 32 7.22 6.48 -8.97
CA PRO A 32 6.48 7.21 -10.00
C PRO A 32 7.13 7.14 -11.38
N ASP A 33 8.45 6.93 -11.44
CA ASP A 33 9.23 6.88 -12.68
C ASP A 33 9.39 5.47 -13.25
N ASN A 34 8.88 4.43 -12.56
CA ASN A 34 8.88 3.09 -13.12
C ASN A 34 7.81 2.99 -14.22
N PRO A 35 8.18 2.81 -15.51
CA PRO A 35 7.22 2.83 -16.62
C PRO A 35 6.23 1.67 -16.60
N PHE A 36 6.56 0.57 -15.91
CA PHE A 36 5.71 -0.61 -15.74
C PHE A 36 4.96 -0.62 -14.41
N GLY A 37 5.21 0.38 -13.56
CA GLY A 37 4.78 0.41 -12.18
C GLY A 37 3.30 0.73 -11.98
N LEU A 38 2.83 0.43 -10.78
CA LEU A 38 1.47 0.73 -10.33
C LEU A 38 1.30 2.19 -9.91
N LYS A 39 2.37 2.87 -9.59
CA LYS A 39 2.42 4.30 -9.23
C LYS A 39 1.46 4.66 -8.10
N MET A 40 1.47 3.83 -7.06
CA MET A 40 0.63 4.02 -5.89
C MET A 40 1.06 5.24 -5.09
N GLU A 41 0.06 5.98 -4.61
CA GLU A 41 0.24 7.09 -3.67
C GLU A 41 -0.55 6.79 -2.39
N PHE A 42 -0.01 7.21 -1.25
CA PHE A 42 -0.55 6.82 0.05
C PHE A 42 -0.92 8.01 0.90
N TYR A 43 -1.96 7.79 1.71
CA TYR A 43 -2.51 8.78 2.63
C TYR A 43 -2.62 8.17 4.02
N GLU A 44 -2.42 8.98 5.03
CA GLU A 44 -2.68 8.63 6.42
C GLU A 44 -4.11 9.05 6.80
N ASP A 45 -4.86 8.11 7.37
CA ASP A 45 -6.21 8.33 7.91
C ASP A 45 -6.27 7.72 9.31
N GLY A 46 -5.95 8.51 10.33
CA GLY A 46 -5.81 8.02 11.69
C GLY A 46 -4.73 6.94 11.79
N ASP A 47 -5.11 5.74 12.22
CA ASP A 47 -4.20 4.59 12.31
C ASP A 47 -4.02 3.87 10.98
N ASP A 48 -4.82 4.19 9.98
CA ASP A 48 -4.80 3.53 8.68
C ASP A 48 -3.83 4.21 7.70
N VAL A 49 -3.33 3.42 6.77
CA VAL A 49 -2.73 3.89 5.51
C VAL A 49 -3.65 3.48 4.37
N VAL A 50 -3.93 4.43 3.49
CA VAL A 50 -4.93 4.32 2.43
C VAL A 50 -4.32 4.67 1.09
N CYS A 51 -4.69 3.92 0.06
CA CYS A 51 -4.40 4.23 -1.34
C CYS A 51 -5.70 4.16 -2.15
N HIS A 52 -5.96 5.20 -2.94
CA HIS A 52 -6.99 5.18 -3.98
C HIS A 52 -6.31 4.96 -5.32
N TRP A 53 -6.74 3.94 -6.06
CA TRP A 53 -6.02 3.50 -7.24
C TRP A 53 -6.99 3.14 -8.36
N ASN A 54 -6.59 3.43 -9.61
CA ASN A 54 -7.36 3.04 -10.79
C ASN A 54 -6.90 1.68 -11.32
N PRO A 55 -7.76 0.66 -11.31
CA PRO A 55 -7.46 -0.65 -11.89
C PRO A 55 -7.56 -0.60 -13.43
N HIS A 56 -6.51 -0.13 -14.07
CA HIS A 56 -6.44 -0.06 -15.54
C HIS A 56 -6.53 -1.47 -16.17
N ASP A 57 -7.07 -1.55 -17.37
CA ASP A 57 -7.23 -2.81 -18.14
C ASP A 57 -5.91 -3.56 -18.38
N ASN A 58 -4.77 -2.87 -18.34
CA ASN A 58 -3.45 -3.51 -18.44
C ASN A 58 -3.13 -4.45 -17.30
N PHE A 59 -3.86 -4.35 -16.19
CA PHE A 59 -3.67 -5.16 -14.99
C PHE A 59 -4.75 -6.24 -14.82
N GLN A 60 -5.51 -6.50 -15.86
CA GLN A 60 -6.53 -7.55 -15.80
C GLN A 60 -5.92 -8.96 -15.78
N GLY A 61 -6.58 -9.85 -15.07
CA GLY A 61 -6.37 -11.29 -15.16
C GLY A 61 -7.46 -11.89 -16.05
N TRP A 62 -8.65 -12.06 -15.51
CA TRP A 62 -9.84 -12.42 -16.26
C TRP A 62 -10.42 -11.18 -16.97
N LEU A 63 -11.29 -11.40 -17.96
CA LEU A 63 -11.92 -10.32 -18.72
C LEU A 63 -12.51 -9.25 -17.80
N LYS A 64 -12.08 -8.01 -17.97
CA LYS A 64 -12.51 -6.85 -17.18
C LYS A 64 -12.43 -7.04 -15.66
N THR A 65 -11.55 -7.90 -15.21
CA THR A 65 -11.35 -8.23 -13.78
C THR A 65 -9.89 -8.06 -13.41
N LEU A 66 -9.64 -7.34 -12.32
CA LEU A 66 -8.29 -7.09 -11.82
C LEU A 66 -7.61 -8.40 -11.43
N HIS A 67 -6.38 -8.58 -11.89
CA HIS A 67 -5.58 -9.78 -11.62
C HIS A 67 -5.36 -9.97 -10.11
N GLY A 68 -5.57 -11.19 -9.62
CA GLY A 68 -5.42 -11.51 -8.19
C GLY A 68 -4.00 -11.25 -7.66
N GLY A 69 -2.98 -11.49 -8.46
CA GLY A 69 -1.58 -11.16 -8.12
C GLY A 69 -1.34 -9.67 -8.01
N ILE A 70 -1.99 -8.85 -8.84
CA ILE A 70 -1.94 -7.39 -8.70
C ILE A 70 -2.63 -6.94 -7.40
N GLN A 71 -3.77 -7.52 -7.07
CA GLN A 71 -4.42 -7.25 -5.77
C GLN A 71 -3.48 -7.56 -4.60
N SER A 72 -2.76 -8.67 -4.66
CA SER A 72 -1.76 -9.03 -3.65
C SER A 72 -0.63 -8.01 -3.58
N THR A 73 -0.17 -7.51 -4.71
CA THR A 73 0.87 -6.45 -4.76
C THR A 73 0.37 -5.16 -4.12
N LEU A 74 -0.86 -4.75 -4.40
CA LEU A 74 -1.47 -3.55 -3.80
C LEU A 74 -1.56 -3.67 -2.28
N MET A 75 -1.95 -4.84 -1.78
CA MET A 75 -2.03 -5.11 -0.34
C MET A 75 -0.65 -5.11 0.31
N ASP A 76 0.31 -5.77 -0.32
CA ASP A 76 1.68 -5.85 0.17
C ASP A 76 2.31 -4.46 0.32
N GLU A 77 2.11 -3.62 -0.67
CA GLU A 77 2.67 -2.27 -0.65
C GLU A 77 2.08 -1.41 0.46
N VAL A 78 0.76 -1.48 0.69
CA VAL A 78 0.13 -0.81 1.84
C VAL A 78 0.75 -1.28 3.15
N GLY A 79 1.04 -2.58 3.28
CA GLY A 79 1.72 -3.14 4.45
C GLY A 79 3.11 -2.55 4.66
N GLY A 80 3.91 -2.45 3.62
CA GLY A 80 5.24 -1.83 3.68
C GLY A 80 5.18 -0.35 4.09
N TRP A 81 4.23 0.39 3.53
CA TRP A 81 4.04 1.81 3.88
C TRP A 81 3.52 2.01 5.31
N LEU A 82 2.73 1.09 5.85
CA LEU A 82 2.37 1.09 7.28
C LEU A 82 3.61 0.96 8.16
N VAL A 83 4.51 0.05 7.84
CA VAL A 83 5.77 -0.11 8.59
C VAL A 83 6.61 1.17 8.48
N ASN A 84 6.77 1.71 7.29
CA ASN A 84 7.52 2.95 7.07
C ASN A 84 6.92 4.11 7.87
N ARG A 85 5.61 4.32 7.77
CA ARG A 85 4.94 5.49 8.34
C ARG A 85 4.68 5.36 9.84
N LYS A 86 4.15 4.22 10.28
CA LYS A 86 3.73 4.04 11.69
C LYS A 86 4.87 3.60 12.61
N LEU A 87 5.83 2.84 12.08
CA LEU A 87 6.94 2.31 12.85
C LEU A 87 8.27 3.01 12.57
N GLN A 88 8.31 3.88 11.55
CA GLN A 88 9.49 4.66 11.16
C GLN A 88 10.73 3.78 10.95
N THR A 89 10.55 2.68 10.23
CA THR A 89 11.61 1.76 9.84
C THR A 89 11.25 1.07 8.53
N ALA A 90 12.21 0.35 7.94
CA ALA A 90 11.96 -0.53 6.81
C ALA A 90 11.46 -1.90 7.30
N GLY A 91 10.64 -2.54 6.49
CA GLY A 91 10.13 -3.88 6.76
C GLY A 91 10.24 -4.80 5.57
N GLN A 92 10.22 -6.08 5.85
CA GLN A 92 10.19 -7.14 4.85
C GLN A 92 8.98 -8.03 5.06
N THR A 93 8.23 -8.26 3.99
CA THR A 93 7.11 -9.21 3.99
C THR A 93 7.61 -10.61 4.31
N THR A 94 7.06 -11.23 5.35
CA THR A 94 7.37 -12.62 5.69
C THR A 94 6.21 -13.56 5.39
N SER A 95 4.99 -13.04 5.39
CA SER A 95 3.77 -13.79 5.13
C SER A 95 2.71 -12.88 4.55
N LEU A 96 1.96 -13.39 3.58
CA LEU A 96 0.85 -12.68 2.96
C LEU A 96 -0.24 -13.70 2.61
N ALA A 97 -1.43 -13.53 3.18
CA ALA A 97 -2.56 -14.41 2.95
C ALA A 97 -3.75 -13.59 2.42
N MET A 98 -4.08 -13.81 1.15
CA MET A 98 -5.20 -13.18 0.47
C MET A 98 -6.48 -14.01 0.56
N ARG A 99 -7.60 -13.30 0.67
CA ARG A 99 -8.93 -13.87 0.48
C ARG A 99 -9.68 -13.04 -0.55
N TYR A 100 -10.06 -13.65 -1.66
CA TYR A 100 -10.80 -13.04 -2.74
C TYR A 100 -12.29 -13.38 -2.59
N ARG A 101 -13.13 -12.36 -2.42
CA ARG A 101 -14.57 -12.54 -2.15
C ARG A 101 -15.45 -12.11 -3.30
N LYS A 102 -15.08 -11.01 -3.96
CA LYS A 102 -15.81 -10.43 -5.10
C LYS A 102 -14.82 -10.00 -6.17
N PRO A 103 -15.17 -10.14 -7.46
CA PRO A 103 -14.33 -9.63 -8.52
C PRO A 103 -14.19 -8.11 -8.42
N VAL A 104 -13.01 -7.61 -8.77
CA VAL A 104 -12.71 -6.18 -8.86
C VAL A 104 -12.75 -5.81 -10.35
N PRO A 105 -13.60 -4.86 -10.77
CA PRO A 105 -13.65 -4.47 -12.17
C PRO A 105 -12.40 -3.68 -12.58
N THR A 106 -12.01 -3.80 -13.83
CA THR A 106 -11.01 -2.93 -14.46
C THR A 106 -11.66 -1.95 -15.42
N GLY A 107 -11.00 -0.83 -15.65
CA GLY A 107 -11.44 0.15 -16.64
C GLY A 107 -11.11 1.57 -16.24
N GLU A 108 -11.25 2.46 -17.22
CA GLU A 108 -11.08 3.89 -17.03
C GLU A 108 -12.16 4.44 -16.08
N GLY A 109 -11.77 5.34 -15.19
CA GLY A 109 -12.67 5.99 -14.24
C GLY A 109 -13.08 5.14 -13.04
N ILE A 110 -12.67 3.87 -12.98
CA ILE A 110 -12.88 3.02 -11.79
C ILE A 110 -11.83 3.40 -10.74
N VAL A 111 -12.26 3.55 -9.50
CA VAL A 111 -11.38 3.79 -8.34
C VAL A 111 -11.66 2.76 -7.28
N ILE A 112 -10.61 2.11 -6.81
CA ILE A 112 -10.66 1.20 -5.68
C ILE A 112 -9.90 1.79 -4.50
N GLU A 113 -10.29 1.41 -3.29
CA GLU A 113 -9.60 1.78 -2.05
C GLU A 113 -8.87 0.56 -1.50
N ILE A 114 -7.59 0.73 -1.23
CA ILE A 114 -6.79 -0.22 -0.46
C ILE A 114 -6.49 0.45 0.88
N ARG A 115 -6.87 -0.21 1.97
CA ARG A 115 -6.76 0.32 3.33
C ARG A 115 -6.13 -0.72 4.24
N GLY A 116 -5.10 -0.34 4.96
CA GLY A 116 -4.40 -1.24 5.87
C GLY A 116 -4.21 -0.65 7.25
N ARG A 117 -4.05 -1.53 8.24
CA ARG A 117 -3.86 -1.20 9.64
C ARG A 117 -2.96 -2.23 10.32
N ILE A 118 -2.12 -1.79 11.24
CA ILE A 118 -1.39 -2.69 12.13
C ILE A 118 -2.35 -3.17 13.23
N LYS A 119 -2.57 -4.49 13.29
CA LYS A 119 -3.41 -5.12 14.32
C LYS A 119 -2.65 -5.33 15.63
N GLU A 120 -1.42 -5.78 15.51
CA GLU A 120 -0.63 -6.25 16.64
C GLU A 120 0.85 -6.18 16.34
N MET A 121 1.65 -5.92 17.36
CA MET A 121 3.10 -6.05 17.34
C MET A 121 3.53 -7.17 18.27
N LYS A 122 4.37 -8.09 17.75
CA LYS A 122 5.06 -9.11 18.58
C LYS A 122 6.55 -8.99 18.31
N ARG A 123 7.27 -8.38 19.26
CA ARG A 123 8.70 -8.06 19.10
C ARG A 123 8.90 -7.21 17.83
N ASN A 124 9.65 -7.71 16.87
CA ASN A 124 9.95 -7.06 15.59
C ASN A 124 9.03 -7.53 14.43
N LEU A 125 7.93 -8.19 14.76
CA LEU A 125 6.92 -8.61 13.77
C LEU A 125 5.67 -7.73 13.87
N ALA A 126 5.29 -7.11 12.76
CA ALA A 126 4.05 -6.39 12.61
C ALA A 126 3.00 -7.29 11.95
N PHE A 127 1.87 -7.48 12.62
CA PHE A 127 0.71 -8.18 12.09
C PHE A 127 -0.25 -7.14 11.53
N ILE A 128 -0.50 -7.22 10.22
CA ILE A 128 -1.22 -6.21 9.46
C ILE A 128 -2.44 -6.84 8.80
N GLU A 129 -3.55 -6.13 8.83
CA GLU A 129 -4.72 -6.46 8.02
C GLU A 129 -4.97 -5.36 6.99
N ALA A 130 -5.42 -5.75 5.80
CA ALA A 130 -5.80 -4.83 4.75
C ALA A 130 -7.05 -5.29 4.01
N THR A 131 -7.76 -4.32 3.44
CA THR A 131 -8.94 -4.55 2.60
C THR A 131 -8.79 -3.82 1.28
N LEU A 132 -9.36 -4.39 0.22
CA LEU A 132 -9.57 -3.75 -1.07
C LEU A 132 -11.07 -3.63 -1.29
N SER A 133 -11.54 -2.42 -1.52
CA SER A 133 -12.96 -2.11 -1.67
C SER A 133 -13.25 -1.38 -2.98
N HIS A 134 -14.41 -1.64 -3.56
CA HIS A 134 -14.96 -0.93 -4.69
C HIS A 134 -16.41 -0.56 -4.40
N ASP A 135 -16.77 0.70 -4.62
CA ASP A 135 -18.10 1.25 -4.32
C ASP A 135 -18.60 0.90 -2.91
N GLY A 136 -17.71 0.98 -1.92
CA GLY A 136 -18.01 0.70 -0.52
C GLY A 136 -18.13 -0.80 -0.17
N ASN A 137 -17.94 -1.70 -1.13
CA ASN A 137 -17.99 -3.14 -0.91
C ASN A 137 -16.57 -3.72 -0.83
N VAL A 138 -16.28 -4.49 0.22
CA VAL A 138 -15.03 -5.23 0.34
C VAL A 138 -14.99 -6.35 -0.69
N CYS A 139 -14.00 -6.31 -1.58
CA CYS A 139 -13.79 -7.31 -2.63
C CYS A 139 -12.76 -8.35 -2.23
N SER A 140 -11.70 -7.94 -1.55
CA SER A 140 -10.68 -8.85 -1.02
C SER A 140 -10.12 -8.35 0.30
N THR A 141 -9.57 -9.28 1.08
CA THR A 141 -8.93 -9.02 2.37
C THR A 141 -7.57 -9.68 2.40
N CYS A 142 -6.68 -9.15 3.22
CA CYS A 142 -5.33 -9.67 3.36
C CYS A 142 -4.90 -9.61 4.82
N GLU A 143 -4.23 -10.69 5.26
CA GLU A 143 -3.47 -10.70 6.51
C GLU A 143 -2.00 -10.86 6.18
N MET A 144 -1.16 -10.00 6.75
CA MET A 144 0.26 -9.93 6.47
C MET A 144 1.07 -9.95 7.76
N VAL A 145 2.28 -10.47 7.67
CA VAL A 145 3.29 -10.34 8.71
C VAL A 145 4.53 -9.72 8.10
N TYR A 146 4.99 -8.64 8.70
CA TYR A 146 6.22 -7.94 8.32
C TYR A 146 7.27 -8.09 9.41
N TYR A 147 8.48 -8.45 9.01
CA TYR A 147 9.66 -8.27 9.83
C TYR A 147 10.11 -6.81 9.78
N CYS A 148 10.18 -6.15 10.91
CA CYS A 148 10.59 -4.76 11.02
C CYS A 148 12.07 -4.70 11.39
N PHE A 149 12.88 -4.08 10.53
CA PHE A 149 14.31 -3.96 10.77
C PHE A 149 14.60 -2.99 11.91
N PRO A 150 15.69 -3.19 12.67
CA PRO A 150 16.22 -2.15 13.55
C PRO A 150 16.49 -0.87 12.77
N LYS A 151 16.30 0.29 13.40
CA LYS A 151 16.39 1.60 12.70
C LYS A 151 17.77 1.87 12.11
N ASP A 152 18.84 1.43 12.77
CA ASP A 152 20.21 1.51 12.25
C ASP A 152 20.40 0.68 10.98
N VAL A 153 19.87 -0.54 10.95
CA VAL A 153 19.87 -1.41 9.76
C VAL A 153 19.06 -0.79 8.63
N SER A 154 17.89 -0.24 8.94
CA SER A 154 17.05 0.44 7.94
C SER A 154 17.77 1.64 7.29
N ALA A 155 18.47 2.43 8.08
CA ALA A 155 19.22 3.58 7.59
C ALA A 155 20.43 3.14 6.75
N GLU A 156 21.17 2.13 7.19
CA GLU A 156 22.39 1.69 6.53
C GLU A 156 22.14 0.90 5.24
N LYS A 157 21.20 -0.07 5.30
CA LYS A 157 20.96 -1.01 4.18
C LYS A 157 19.91 -0.54 3.18
N PHE A 158 18.92 0.19 3.65
CA PHE A 158 17.78 0.61 2.82
C PHE A 158 17.71 2.13 2.63
N PHE A 159 18.66 2.86 3.15
CA PHE A 159 18.72 4.33 3.08
C PHE A 159 17.47 5.01 3.63
N PHE A 160 16.76 4.30 4.51
CA PHE A 160 15.53 4.82 5.11
C PHE A 160 15.84 5.90 6.15
N ARG A 161 15.32 7.11 5.94
CA ARG A 161 15.59 8.28 6.77
C ARG A 161 14.33 8.85 7.46
N GLY A 162 13.28 8.06 7.52
CA GLY A 162 11.99 8.46 8.06
C GLY A 162 10.93 8.60 6.96
N CYS A 163 9.68 8.58 7.38
CA CYS A 163 8.52 8.71 6.50
C CYS A 163 7.57 9.76 7.06
N GLU A 164 7.48 10.89 6.40
CA GLU A 164 6.75 12.07 6.84
C GLU A 164 5.51 12.32 5.99
N LEU A 165 4.63 13.17 6.50
CA LEU A 165 3.52 13.69 5.71
C LEU A 165 4.02 14.82 4.79
N GLU A 166 3.37 15.01 3.66
CA GLU A 166 3.57 16.21 2.87
C GLU A 166 3.06 17.41 3.68
N GLU A 167 3.86 18.47 3.75
CA GLU A 167 3.43 19.72 4.35
C GLU A 167 2.36 20.37 3.46
N GLU A 168 1.34 20.93 4.09
CA GLU A 168 0.31 21.73 3.42
C GLU A 168 0.88 23.06 2.93
#